data_a3625df7286b7ce87af2ea93bf77639e
#
_entry.id   a3625df7286b7ce87af2ea93bf77639e
#
_cell.length_a   1.000
_cell.length_b   1.000
_cell.length_c   1.000
_cell.angle_alpha   90.00
_cell.angle_beta   90.00
_cell.angle_gamma   90.00
#
_symmetry.space_group_name_H-M   'P 1'
#
loop_
_entity.id
_entity.type
_entity.pdbx_description
1 polymer ?
#
loop_
_entity_poly.entity_id
_entity_poly.type
_entity_poly.pdbx_seq_one_letter_code
_entity_poly.pdbx_strand_id
1 'polypeptide(L)'
;MVSIQHGATGGLNRLEKKIVKLLFEKKWRNQDILAFINQCRPATVNPGRISDVKSDDKQTAATEEQLDDYLHFKKSFDLQTGLSPYVDERLVKSREAMKLAVSVFNNPSLRFRAENFSMLTIVAWTYLALEFAEKNDLPTERGNGKAISLADFIRMNECPFPEGVKNNLRAMIALRDQVEHRVLGGEDPSWFGIFQACCTNYDTWLTKIFGEDLALAREMSLSLQFSGLNIGQATEMANTGLPPAIDSVNAEILSGMTEAEKNDLEFRFSVIYMTVASSKSEAVYKFIAPSSAEGVDISNVLVKHKPSAVTHPFKPMEVVALVEEKTGKVFTSHKHTQQWKKHQVRPNGDADNPEETNLDYCYYNPTFKVYTYNENWVDLICSEINV
;
A
#
# COMPACT_ATOMS: atom_id res chain seq x y z
N MET A 1 -19.24 -3.22 -27.19
CA MET A 1 -17.88 -2.64 -27.25
C MET A 1 -17.01 -3.54 -28.12
N VAL A 2 -16.37 -3.00 -29.15
CA VAL A 2 -15.47 -3.78 -30.00
C VAL A 2 -14.14 -3.87 -29.27
N SER A 3 -13.76 -5.07 -28.82
CA SER A 3 -12.42 -5.31 -28.27
C SER A 3 -11.37 -5.05 -29.35
N ILE A 4 -10.60 -4.01 -29.22
CA ILE A 4 -9.50 -3.68 -30.13
C ILE A 4 -8.24 -4.39 -29.61
N GLN A 5 -8.12 -5.67 -29.90
CA GLN A 5 -6.88 -6.42 -29.65
C GLN A 5 -5.86 -6.05 -30.73
N HIS A 6 -4.76 -5.40 -30.35
CA HIS A 6 -3.62 -5.19 -31.25
C HIS A 6 -2.90 -6.51 -31.50
N GLY A 7 -2.55 -6.75 -32.78
CA GLY A 7 -1.77 -7.95 -33.12
C GLY A 7 -0.37 -7.89 -32.48
N ALA A 8 0.04 -8.93 -31.78
CA ALA A 8 1.32 -9.05 -31.08
C ALA A 8 2.56 -8.90 -32.02
N THR A 9 2.38 -8.99 -33.33
CA THR A 9 3.45 -9.02 -34.34
C THR A 9 3.53 -7.77 -35.23
N GLY A 10 2.94 -6.64 -34.84
CA GLY A 10 2.87 -5.44 -35.66
C GLY A 10 1.98 -5.59 -36.90
N GLY A 11 1.09 -6.60 -36.94
CA GLY A 11 0.10 -6.77 -37.98
C GLY A 11 -1.11 -5.85 -37.78
N LEU A 12 -1.81 -5.51 -38.88
CA LEU A 12 -3.09 -4.82 -38.81
C LEU A 12 -4.20 -5.85 -38.51
N ASN A 13 -5.05 -5.57 -37.51
CA ASN A 13 -6.24 -6.35 -37.27
C ASN A 13 -7.34 -6.04 -38.30
N ARG A 14 -8.45 -6.78 -38.27
CA ARG A 14 -9.53 -6.63 -39.23
C ARG A 14 -10.16 -5.22 -39.23
N LEU A 15 -10.34 -4.61 -38.06
CA LEU A 15 -10.89 -3.26 -37.94
C LEU A 15 -9.89 -2.22 -38.42
N GLU A 16 -8.62 -2.34 -38.01
CA GLU A 16 -7.55 -1.44 -38.47
C GLU A 16 -7.42 -1.41 -40.00
N LYS A 17 -7.49 -2.57 -40.65
CA LYS A 17 -7.48 -2.64 -42.15
C LYS A 17 -8.65 -1.84 -42.76
N LYS A 18 -9.86 -1.94 -42.16
CA LYS A 18 -11.02 -1.18 -42.60
C LYS A 18 -10.83 0.33 -42.39
N ILE A 19 -10.29 0.70 -41.21
CA ILE A 19 -10.00 2.12 -40.90
C ILE A 19 -8.96 2.67 -41.87
N VAL A 20 -7.86 1.95 -42.11
CA VAL A 20 -6.83 2.35 -43.07
C VAL A 20 -7.45 2.55 -44.47
N LYS A 21 -8.33 1.65 -44.93
CA LYS A 21 -9.01 1.79 -46.23
C LYS A 21 -9.87 3.07 -46.27
N LEU A 22 -10.69 3.33 -45.24
CA LEU A 22 -11.50 4.55 -45.13
C LEU A 22 -10.64 5.82 -45.13
N LEU A 23 -9.50 5.82 -44.40
CA LEU A 23 -8.62 6.98 -44.36
C LEU A 23 -7.99 7.28 -45.72
N PHE A 24 -7.71 6.24 -46.56
CA PHE A 24 -7.33 6.45 -47.96
C PHE A 24 -8.45 7.07 -48.80
N GLU A 25 -9.69 6.61 -48.62
CA GLU A 25 -10.86 7.22 -49.28
C GLU A 25 -11.01 8.71 -48.89
N LYS A 26 -10.69 9.04 -47.63
CA LYS A 26 -10.63 10.41 -47.11
C LYS A 26 -9.36 11.17 -47.54
N LYS A 27 -8.54 10.60 -48.45
CA LYS A 27 -7.33 11.21 -49.01
C LYS A 27 -6.21 11.49 -48.01
N TRP A 28 -6.14 10.76 -46.92
CA TRP A 28 -5.01 10.85 -46.00
C TRP A 28 -3.74 10.30 -46.66
N ARG A 29 -2.56 10.91 -46.31
CA ARG A 29 -1.26 10.42 -46.80
C ARG A 29 -0.84 9.16 -46.05
N ASN A 30 -0.11 8.25 -46.73
CA ASN A 30 0.40 7.02 -46.11
C ASN A 30 1.13 7.27 -44.79
N GLN A 31 1.94 8.34 -44.69
CA GLN A 31 2.67 8.67 -43.47
C GLN A 31 1.77 9.10 -42.32
N ASP A 32 0.72 9.84 -42.60
CA ASP A 32 -0.24 10.30 -41.60
C ASP A 32 -1.06 9.11 -41.07
N ILE A 33 -1.49 8.21 -41.97
CA ILE A 33 -2.18 6.97 -41.61
C ILE A 33 -1.24 6.08 -40.77
N LEU A 34 0.02 5.94 -41.18
CA LEU A 34 0.99 5.14 -40.43
C LEU A 34 1.22 5.71 -39.03
N ALA A 35 1.40 7.01 -38.89
CA ALA A 35 1.55 7.67 -37.61
C ALA A 35 0.32 7.48 -36.72
N PHE A 36 -0.87 7.69 -37.27
CA PHE A 36 -2.14 7.51 -36.58
C PHE A 36 -2.36 6.07 -36.10
N ILE A 37 -2.13 5.08 -36.95
CA ILE A 37 -2.28 3.67 -36.58
C ILE A 37 -1.25 3.27 -35.51
N ASN A 38 -0.02 3.75 -35.61
CA ASN A 38 1.04 3.40 -34.66
C ASN A 38 0.94 4.14 -33.31
N GLN A 39 0.12 5.16 -33.21
CA GLN A 39 -0.12 5.84 -31.95
C GLN A 39 -0.61 4.86 -30.88
N CYS A 40 0.08 4.80 -29.73
CA CYS A 40 -0.28 3.97 -28.58
C CYS A 40 -0.38 2.45 -28.93
N ARG A 41 0.53 1.95 -29.78
CA ARG A 41 0.66 0.52 -30.08
C ARG A 41 1.95 -0.05 -29.50
N PRO A 42 1.89 -1.22 -28.83
CA PRO A 42 3.09 -1.91 -28.36
C PRO A 42 3.98 -2.43 -29.50
N ALA A 43 3.37 -2.84 -30.62
CA ALA A 43 4.09 -3.31 -31.81
C ALA A 43 3.71 -2.47 -33.03
N THR A 44 4.69 -1.74 -33.59
CA THR A 44 4.48 -0.81 -34.71
C THR A 44 4.22 -1.54 -36.05
N VAL A 45 3.28 -0.98 -36.80
CA VAL A 45 3.01 -1.38 -38.19
C VAL A 45 4.05 -0.73 -39.09
N ASN A 46 4.56 -1.47 -40.07
CA ASN A 46 5.48 -0.92 -41.06
C ASN A 46 4.73 -0.28 -42.26
N PRO A 47 5.36 0.63 -43.02
CA PRO A 47 4.72 1.30 -44.17
C PRO A 47 4.20 0.34 -45.26
N GLY A 48 4.86 -0.80 -45.43
CA GLY A 48 4.45 -1.81 -46.44
C GLY A 48 3.04 -2.34 -46.16
N ARG A 49 2.72 -2.65 -44.89
CA ARG A 49 1.39 -3.14 -44.52
C ARG A 49 0.27 -2.11 -44.74
N ILE A 50 0.57 -0.83 -44.62
CA ILE A 50 -0.38 0.24 -44.97
C ILE A 50 -0.60 0.28 -46.48
N SER A 51 0.49 0.17 -47.27
CA SER A 51 0.42 0.13 -48.75
C SER A 51 -0.29 -1.10 -49.26
N ASP A 52 -0.12 -2.27 -48.60
CA ASP A 52 -0.84 -3.51 -48.95
C ASP A 52 -2.36 -3.32 -48.85
N VAL A 53 -2.84 -2.70 -47.80
CA VAL A 53 -4.28 -2.37 -47.61
C VAL A 53 -4.77 -1.40 -48.69
N LYS A 54 -3.94 -0.45 -49.10
CA LYS A 54 -4.28 0.48 -50.16
C LYS A 54 -4.55 -0.22 -51.47
N SER A 55 -3.72 -1.18 -51.85
CA SER A 55 -3.78 -1.94 -53.09
C SER A 55 -4.76 -3.11 -53.06
N ASP A 56 -5.31 -3.48 -51.91
CA ASP A 56 -6.26 -4.55 -51.76
C ASP A 56 -7.68 -4.08 -52.11
N ASP A 57 -8.13 -4.37 -53.32
CA ASP A 57 -9.48 -4.01 -53.79
C ASP A 57 -10.61 -4.80 -53.10
N LYS A 58 -10.28 -5.89 -52.43
CA LYS A 58 -11.27 -6.69 -51.66
C LYS A 58 -11.48 -6.18 -50.24
N GLN A 59 -10.57 -5.34 -49.77
CA GLN A 59 -10.67 -4.78 -48.43
C GLN A 59 -11.75 -3.68 -48.40
N THR A 60 -12.81 -3.93 -47.63
CA THR A 60 -13.87 -2.96 -47.41
C THR A 60 -13.43 -1.86 -46.43
N ALA A 61 -13.89 -0.61 -46.65
CA ALA A 61 -13.70 0.47 -45.73
C ALA A 61 -14.54 0.33 -44.46
N ALA A 62 -14.14 1.03 -43.41
CA ALA A 62 -14.92 1.17 -42.19
C ALA A 62 -16.11 2.11 -42.41
N THR A 63 -17.13 2.05 -41.54
CA THR A 63 -18.16 3.09 -41.45
C THR A 63 -17.62 4.31 -40.69
N GLU A 64 -18.30 5.47 -40.88
CA GLU A 64 -17.94 6.68 -40.08
C GLU A 64 -18.06 6.42 -38.58
N GLU A 65 -19.08 5.73 -38.14
CA GLU A 65 -19.29 5.34 -36.75
C GLU A 65 -18.11 4.49 -36.22
N GLN A 66 -17.65 3.52 -37.01
CA GLN A 66 -16.45 2.73 -36.66
C GLN A 66 -15.17 3.56 -36.59
N LEU A 67 -15.05 4.60 -37.42
CA LEU A 67 -13.93 5.55 -37.37
C LEU A 67 -14.05 6.42 -36.11
N ASP A 68 -15.22 6.93 -35.78
CA ASP A 68 -15.44 7.72 -34.60
C ASP A 68 -15.15 6.93 -33.30
N ASP A 69 -15.63 5.70 -33.20
CA ASP A 69 -15.31 4.79 -32.10
C ASP A 69 -13.80 4.56 -31.99
N TYR A 70 -13.12 4.35 -33.12
CA TYR A 70 -11.67 4.15 -33.14
C TYR A 70 -10.90 5.43 -32.76
N LEU A 71 -11.37 6.60 -33.17
CA LEU A 71 -10.84 7.89 -32.76
C LEU A 71 -11.00 8.13 -31.24
N HIS A 72 -12.18 7.82 -30.69
CA HIS A 72 -12.43 7.88 -29.26
C HIS A 72 -11.48 6.94 -28.49
N PHE A 73 -11.35 5.71 -28.98
CA PHE A 73 -10.41 4.76 -28.42
C PHE A 73 -8.97 5.28 -28.43
N LYS A 74 -8.49 5.83 -29.58
CA LYS A 74 -7.13 6.40 -29.68
C LYS A 74 -6.92 7.62 -28.79
N LYS A 75 -7.90 8.50 -28.64
CA LYS A 75 -7.86 9.68 -27.78
C LYS A 75 -7.88 9.32 -26.29
N SER A 76 -8.38 8.15 -25.94
CA SER A 76 -8.45 7.69 -24.55
C SER A 76 -7.13 7.20 -24.00
N PHE A 77 -6.09 7.00 -24.84
CA PHE A 77 -4.76 6.66 -24.38
C PHE A 77 -4.06 7.86 -23.74
N ASP A 78 -3.53 7.64 -22.56
CA ASP A 78 -2.57 8.57 -21.96
C ASP A 78 -1.25 8.48 -22.73
N LEU A 79 -0.80 9.59 -23.28
CA LEU A 79 0.43 9.67 -24.08
C LEU A 79 1.70 9.41 -23.27
N GLN A 80 1.67 9.63 -21.96
CA GLN A 80 2.82 9.41 -21.09
C GLN A 80 2.97 7.94 -20.70
N THR A 81 1.87 7.31 -20.33
CA THR A 81 1.86 5.93 -19.82
C THR A 81 1.49 4.89 -20.88
N GLY A 82 0.89 5.31 -21.98
CA GLY A 82 0.34 4.42 -23.01
C GLY A 82 -0.89 3.64 -22.58
N LEU A 83 -1.44 3.90 -21.39
CA LEU A 83 -2.63 3.21 -20.86
C LEU A 83 -3.92 3.76 -21.46
N SER A 84 -4.90 2.87 -21.62
CA SER A 84 -6.26 3.22 -21.99
C SER A 84 -7.26 2.76 -20.91
N PRO A 85 -8.16 3.63 -20.44
CA PRO A 85 -9.19 3.25 -19.47
C PRO A 85 -10.13 2.14 -19.96
N TYR A 86 -10.18 1.87 -21.27
CA TYR A 86 -11.02 0.82 -21.85
C TYR A 86 -10.32 -0.53 -21.97
N VAL A 87 -8.99 -0.55 -22.12
CA VAL A 87 -8.20 -1.76 -22.28
C VAL A 87 -7.48 -2.11 -20.99
N ASP A 88 -6.90 -1.09 -20.35
CA ASP A 88 -6.05 -1.24 -19.16
C ASP A 88 -6.78 -0.75 -17.91
N GLU A 89 -8.10 -0.99 -17.84
CA GLU A 89 -8.98 -0.43 -16.80
C GLU A 89 -8.45 -0.66 -15.39
N ARG A 90 -7.93 -1.86 -15.10
CA ARG A 90 -7.40 -2.19 -13.77
C ARG A 90 -6.12 -1.42 -13.45
N LEU A 91 -5.19 -1.29 -14.42
CA LEU A 91 -3.97 -0.51 -14.21
C LEU A 91 -4.27 0.98 -14.02
N VAL A 92 -5.19 1.52 -14.82
CA VAL A 92 -5.64 2.91 -14.67
C VAL A 92 -6.24 3.12 -13.29
N LYS A 93 -7.19 2.28 -12.87
CA LYS A 93 -7.83 2.34 -11.54
C LYS A 93 -6.80 2.17 -10.41
N SER A 94 -5.86 1.26 -10.57
CA SER A 94 -4.77 1.03 -9.61
C SER A 94 -3.94 2.29 -9.40
N ARG A 95 -3.46 2.90 -10.49
CA ARG A 95 -2.64 4.12 -10.45
C ARG A 95 -3.40 5.32 -9.89
N GLU A 96 -4.63 5.55 -10.38
CA GLU A 96 -5.48 6.65 -9.91
C GLU A 96 -5.81 6.52 -8.41
N ALA A 97 -6.10 5.30 -7.92
CA ALA A 97 -6.34 5.06 -6.51
C ALA A 97 -5.09 5.38 -5.66
N MET A 98 -3.88 5.01 -6.11
CA MET A 98 -2.65 5.32 -5.40
C MET A 98 -2.34 6.83 -5.42
N LYS A 99 -2.48 7.50 -6.57
CA LYS A 99 -2.33 8.96 -6.66
C LYS A 99 -3.29 9.70 -5.75
N LEU A 100 -4.56 9.26 -5.72
CA LEU A 100 -5.56 9.83 -4.83
C LEU A 100 -5.22 9.58 -3.36
N ALA A 101 -4.76 8.38 -3.00
CA ALA A 101 -4.33 8.05 -1.64
C ALA A 101 -3.26 9.03 -1.13
N VAL A 102 -2.20 9.22 -1.91
CA VAL A 102 -1.12 10.14 -1.57
C VAL A 102 -1.62 11.59 -1.51
N SER A 103 -2.46 12.01 -2.46
CA SER A 103 -3.03 13.37 -2.48
C SER A 103 -3.90 13.65 -1.27
N VAL A 104 -4.74 12.71 -0.87
CA VAL A 104 -5.59 12.81 0.33
C VAL A 104 -4.74 12.86 1.59
N PHE A 105 -3.72 12.00 1.69
CA PHE A 105 -2.83 11.97 2.86
C PHE A 105 -2.04 13.27 3.03
N ASN A 106 -1.56 13.85 1.92
CA ASN A 106 -0.79 15.10 1.93
C ASN A 106 -1.65 16.37 2.04
N ASN A 107 -2.97 16.25 2.04
CA ASN A 107 -3.87 17.39 2.15
C ASN A 107 -4.10 17.78 3.62
N PRO A 108 -3.53 18.90 4.12
CA PRO A 108 -3.64 19.29 5.51
C PRO A 108 -5.05 19.73 5.94
N SER A 109 -5.93 20.02 4.99
CA SER A 109 -7.31 20.42 5.27
C SER A 109 -8.23 19.22 5.55
N LEU A 110 -7.81 18.01 5.24
CA LEU A 110 -8.59 16.81 5.46
C LEU A 110 -8.32 16.24 6.85
N ARG A 111 -9.39 15.77 7.48
CA ARG A 111 -9.33 14.89 8.65
C ARG A 111 -9.38 13.45 8.15
N PHE A 112 -9.05 12.49 8.98
CA PHE A 112 -9.08 11.06 8.63
C PHE A 112 -8.19 10.70 7.43
N ARG A 113 -7.02 11.34 7.31
CA ARG A 113 -6.09 11.15 6.19
C ARG A 113 -5.53 9.74 6.15
N ALA A 114 -5.14 9.21 7.31
CA ALA A 114 -4.61 7.85 7.46
C ALA A 114 -5.65 6.80 7.08
N GLU A 115 -6.90 6.99 7.49
CA GLU A 115 -8.02 6.14 7.16
C GLU A 115 -8.27 6.09 5.65
N ASN A 116 -8.45 7.25 5.05
CA ASN A 116 -8.68 7.34 3.60
C ASN A 116 -7.49 6.78 2.80
N PHE A 117 -6.26 7.05 3.24
CA PHE A 117 -5.06 6.49 2.63
C PHE A 117 -5.08 4.96 2.67
N SER A 118 -5.37 4.38 3.84
CA SER A 118 -5.41 2.92 4.01
C SER A 118 -6.44 2.26 3.10
N MET A 119 -7.63 2.84 2.96
CA MET A 119 -8.67 2.33 2.07
C MET A 119 -8.25 2.40 0.60
N LEU A 120 -7.77 3.54 0.15
CA LEU A 120 -7.40 3.76 -1.25
C LEU A 120 -6.19 2.95 -1.69
N THR A 121 -5.20 2.77 -0.82
CA THR A 121 -4.02 1.95 -1.13
C THR A 121 -4.38 0.47 -1.27
N ILE A 122 -5.33 -0.05 -0.47
CA ILE A 122 -5.81 -1.43 -0.65
C ILE A 122 -6.51 -1.60 -2.00
N VAL A 123 -7.28 -0.60 -2.43
CA VAL A 123 -7.88 -0.60 -3.79
C VAL A 123 -6.79 -0.63 -4.86
N ALA A 124 -5.77 0.23 -4.74
CA ALA A 124 -4.66 0.29 -5.68
C ALA A 124 -3.92 -1.05 -5.81
N TRP A 125 -3.50 -1.62 -4.68
CA TRP A 125 -2.80 -2.90 -4.65
C TRP A 125 -3.67 -4.08 -5.11
N THR A 126 -4.97 -4.05 -4.83
CA THR A 126 -5.90 -5.10 -5.29
C THR A 126 -5.97 -5.12 -6.81
N TYR A 127 -6.13 -3.95 -7.45
CA TYR A 127 -6.15 -3.90 -8.92
C TYR A 127 -4.80 -4.26 -9.54
N LEU A 128 -3.68 -3.87 -8.93
CA LEU A 128 -2.34 -4.28 -9.38
C LEU A 128 -2.17 -5.81 -9.32
N ALA A 129 -2.60 -6.42 -8.21
CA ALA A 129 -2.53 -7.86 -8.00
C ALA A 129 -3.41 -8.63 -8.99
N LEU A 130 -4.64 -8.17 -9.23
CA LEU A 130 -5.56 -8.77 -10.20
C LEU A 130 -5.03 -8.68 -11.63
N GLU A 131 -4.43 -7.56 -12.00
CA GLU A 131 -3.82 -7.39 -13.32
C GLU A 131 -2.59 -8.28 -13.51
N PHE A 132 -1.76 -8.40 -12.46
CA PHE A 132 -0.65 -9.37 -12.47
C PHE A 132 -1.16 -10.80 -12.60
N ALA A 133 -2.20 -11.17 -11.86
CA ALA A 133 -2.78 -12.51 -11.91
C ALA A 133 -3.28 -12.83 -13.33
N GLU A 134 -4.03 -11.93 -13.95
CA GLU A 134 -4.53 -12.13 -15.31
C GLU A 134 -3.40 -12.23 -16.35
N LYS A 135 -2.38 -11.38 -16.25
CA LYS A 135 -1.22 -11.40 -17.14
C LYS A 135 -0.41 -12.71 -17.07
N ASN A 136 -0.49 -13.40 -15.93
CA ASN A 136 0.23 -14.66 -15.70
C ASN A 136 -0.69 -15.89 -15.64
N ASP A 137 -1.92 -15.80 -16.18
CA ASP A 137 -2.91 -16.86 -16.22
C ASP A 137 -3.21 -17.48 -14.84
N LEU A 138 -3.14 -16.66 -13.78
CA LEU A 138 -3.47 -17.06 -12.41
C LEU A 138 -4.96 -16.83 -12.14
N PRO A 139 -5.55 -17.52 -11.15
CA PRO A 139 -6.93 -17.28 -10.76
C PRO A 139 -7.18 -15.85 -10.29
N THR A 140 -8.14 -15.16 -10.90
CA THR A 140 -8.61 -13.83 -10.50
C THR A 140 -9.90 -13.87 -9.70
N GLU A 141 -10.55 -15.02 -9.64
CA GLU A 141 -11.82 -15.24 -8.94
C GLU A 141 -11.72 -16.45 -8.01
N ARG A 142 -12.49 -16.39 -6.92
CA ARG A 142 -12.72 -17.51 -6.02
C ARG A 142 -13.77 -18.45 -6.61
N GLY A 143 -13.87 -19.66 -6.09
CA GLY A 143 -14.88 -20.66 -6.52
C GLY A 143 -16.34 -20.19 -6.40
N ASN A 144 -16.61 -19.09 -5.72
CA ASN A 144 -17.93 -18.46 -5.59
C ASN A 144 -18.18 -17.29 -6.56
N GLY A 145 -17.32 -17.10 -7.57
CA GLY A 145 -17.41 -16.03 -8.57
C GLY A 145 -17.04 -14.63 -8.06
N LYS A 146 -16.54 -14.49 -6.83
CA LYS A 146 -16.02 -13.21 -6.32
C LYS A 146 -14.54 -13.09 -6.64
N ALA A 147 -14.10 -11.88 -6.95
CA ALA A 147 -12.68 -11.58 -7.14
C ALA A 147 -11.85 -12.00 -5.90
N ILE A 148 -10.63 -12.47 -6.13
CA ILE A 148 -9.69 -12.74 -5.04
C ILE A 148 -9.37 -11.44 -4.31
N SER A 149 -9.24 -11.52 -2.97
CA SER A 149 -8.81 -10.36 -2.18
C SER A 149 -7.29 -10.21 -2.25
N LEU A 150 -6.80 -9.01 -1.91
CA LEU A 150 -5.36 -8.81 -1.75
C LEU A 150 -4.76 -9.76 -0.71
N ALA A 151 -5.50 -10.05 0.37
CA ALA A 151 -5.09 -11.02 1.39
C ALA A 151 -4.94 -12.45 0.85
N ASP A 152 -5.79 -12.85 -0.10
CA ASP A 152 -5.65 -14.15 -0.76
C ASP A 152 -4.43 -14.15 -1.68
N PHE A 153 -4.29 -13.09 -2.49
CA PHE A 153 -3.20 -12.99 -3.46
C PHE A 153 -1.81 -13.07 -2.79
N ILE A 154 -1.59 -12.34 -1.69
CA ILE A 154 -0.29 -12.38 -0.99
C ILE A 154 0.04 -13.72 -0.32
N ARG A 155 -0.93 -14.63 -0.19
CA ARG A 155 -0.74 -16.00 0.29
C ARG A 155 -0.46 -17.01 -0.82
N MET A 156 -0.68 -16.63 -2.08
CA MET A 156 -0.41 -17.52 -3.22
C MET A 156 1.10 -17.75 -3.35
N ASN A 157 1.49 -18.96 -3.77
CA ASN A 157 2.89 -19.27 -4.03
C ASN A 157 3.45 -18.46 -5.22
N GLU A 158 2.58 -18.12 -6.17
CA GLU A 158 2.89 -17.36 -7.38
C GLU A 158 2.98 -15.85 -7.13
N CYS A 159 2.68 -15.38 -5.91
CA CYS A 159 2.81 -13.97 -5.56
C CYS A 159 4.29 -13.53 -5.68
N PRO A 160 4.60 -12.53 -6.52
CA PRO A 160 5.98 -12.16 -6.81
C PRO A 160 6.63 -11.32 -5.70
N PHE A 161 5.85 -10.89 -4.70
CA PHE A 161 6.30 -9.95 -3.69
C PHE A 161 7.18 -10.63 -2.63
N PRO A 162 8.32 -10.03 -2.25
CA PRO A 162 9.14 -10.50 -1.14
C PRO A 162 8.40 -10.35 0.19
N GLU A 163 8.93 -10.99 1.23
CA GLU A 163 8.24 -11.05 2.52
C GLU A 163 8.08 -9.68 3.19
N GLY A 164 9.05 -8.77 3.02
CA GLY A 164 8.95 -7.39 3.49
C GLY A 164 7.73 -6.66 2.92
N VAL A 165 7.52 -6.76 1.61
CA VAL A 165 6.33 -6.19 0.94
C VAL A 165 5.05 -6.88 1.42
N LYS A 166 5.04 -8.21 1.55
CA LYS A 166 3.87 -8.95 2.06
C LYS A 166 3.52 -8.52 3.49
N ASN A 167 4.52 -8.32 4.36
CA ASN A 167 4.32 -7.83 5.72
C ASN A 167 3.75 -6.41 5.74
N ASN A 168 4.27 -5.52 4.87
CA ASN A 168 3.70 -4.19 4.70
C ASN A 168 2.23 -4.24 4.27
N LEU A 169 1.88 -5.08 3.29
CA LEU A 169 0.50 -5.25 2.82
C LEU A 169 -0.41 -5.86 3.89
N ARG A 170 0.08 -6.81 4.71
CA ARG A 170 -0.68 -7.34 5.86
C ARG A 170 -0.99 -6.24 6.87
N ALA A 171 0.00 -5.38 7.16
CA ALA A 171 -0.21 -4.22 8.03
C ALA A 171 -1.24 -3.25 7.45
N MET A 172 -1.15 -2.94 6.15
CA MET A 172 -2.13 -2.07 5.48
C MET A 172 -3.55 -2.64 5.49
N ILE A 173 -3.70 -3.96 5.30
CA ILE A 173 -5.00 -4.65 5.41
C ILE A 173 -5.54 -4.54 6.83
N ALA A 174 -4.70 -4.79 7.85
CA ALA A 174 -5.09 -4.68 9.25
C ALA A 174 -5.53 -3.26 9.62
N LEU A 175 -4.81 -2.24 9.15
CA LEU A 175 -5.18 -0.83 9.36
C LEU A 175 -6.52 -0.49 8.68
N ARG A 176 -6.74 -0.92 7.44
CA ARG A 176 -8.00 -0.71 6.73
C ARG A 176 -9.18 -1.37 7.46
N ASP A 177 -9.00 -2.60 7.94
CA ASP A 177 -10.06 -3.32 8.67
C ASP A 177 -10.44 -2.59 9.97
N GLN A 178 -9.46 -1.98 10.66
CA GLN A 178 -9.73 -1.14 11.83
C GLN A 178 -10.55 0.10 11.46
N VAL A 179 -10.18 0.78 10.39
CA VAL A 179 -10.87 1.97 9.90
C VAL A 179 -12.33 1.70 9.55
N GLU A 180 -12.61 0.56 8.90
CA GLU A 180 -13.99 0.19 8.52
C GLU A 180 -14.90 -0.05 9.74
N HIS A 181 -14.33 -0.41 10.88
CA HIS A 181 -15.09 -0.82 12.06
C HIS A 181 -15.04 0.15 13.22
N ARG A 182 -14.15 1.16 13.19
CA ARG A 182 -13.94 2.09 14.31
C ARG A 182 -13.50 3.50 13.87
N VAL A 183 -13.81 4.47 14.71
CA VAL A 183 -13.21 5.79 14.67
C VAL A 183 -11.91 5.71 15.49
N LEU A 184 -10.75 5.80 14.83
CA LEU A 184 -9.45 5.66 15.49
C LEU A 184 -9.09 6.85 16.39
N GLY A 185 -9.79 7.96 16.27
CA GLY A 185 -9.65 9.12 17.17
C GLY A 185 -8.37 9.95 16.98
N GLY A 186 -7.45 9.54 16.13
CA GLY A 186 -6.21 10.24 15.83
C GLY A 186 -5.31 9.49 14.85
N GLU A 187 -4.29 10.17 14.33
CA GLU A 187 -3.27 9.58 13.46
C GLU A 187 -2.04 9.20 14.31
N ASP A 188 -1.57 7.97 14.16
CA ASP A 188 -0.31 7.54 14.77
C ASP A 188 0.88 7.84 13.84
N PRO A 189 1.82 8.68 14.23
CA PRO A 189 3.03 8.95 13.46
C PRO A 189 3.85 7.69 13.13
N SER A 190 3.73 6.62 13.90
CA SER A 190 4.41 5.35 13.63
C SER A 190 3.96 4.68 12.34
N TRP A 191 2.73 4.96 11.88
CA TRP A 191 2.19 4.43 10.61
C TRP A 191 2.77 5.11 9.38
N PHE A 192 3.32 6.32 9.51
CA PHE A 192 3.89 7.04 8.36
C PHE A 192 5.01 6.24 7.69
N GLY A 193 5.83 5.52 8.46
CA GLY A 193 6.84 4.64 7.90
C GLY A 193 6.24 3.46 7.11
N ILE A 194 5.12 2.90 7.57
CA ILE A 194 4.38 1.83 6.88
C ILE A 194 3.74 2.39 5.61
N PHE A 195 3.14 3.58 5.66
CA PHE A 195 2.53 4.24 4.49
C PHE A 195 3.57 4.62 3.44
N GLN A 196 4.73 5.14 3.86
CA GLN A 196 5.81 5.47 2.93
C GLN A 196 6.37 4.21 2.25
N ALA A 197 6.59 3.12 3.00
CA ALA A 197 6.97 1.84 2.42
C ALA A 197 5.91 1.32 1.44
N CYS A 198 4.62 1.45 1.78
CA CYS A 198 3.52 1.06 0.88
C CYS A 198 3.59 1.80 -0.48
N CYS A 199 3.86 3.11 -0.47
CA CYS A 199 4.00 3.91 -1.70
C CYS A 199 5.22 3.50 -2.53
N THR A 200 6.39 3.38 -1.89
CA THR A 200 7.64 3.04 -2.59
C THR A 200 7.62 1.62 -3.13
N ASN A 201 7.09 0.68 -2.38
CA ASN A 201 6.87 -0.69 -2.83
C ASN A 201 5.92 -0.74 -4.01
N TYR A 202 4.82 0.00 -3.95
CA TYR A 202 3.86 0.06 -5.05
C TYR A 202 4.50 0.54 -6.35
N ASP A 203 5.20 1.67 -6.31
CA ASP A 203 5.87 2.23 -7.50
C ASP A 203 6.93 1.28 -8.06
N THR A 204 7.73 0.66 -7.17
CA THR A 204 8.73 -0.35 -7.55
C THR A 204 8.11 -1.56 -8.23
N TRP A 205 7.02 -2.11 -7.68
CA TRP A 205 6.40 -3.31 -8.25
C TRP A 205 5.56 -3.01 -9.48
N LEU A 206 4.90 -1.86 -9.54
CA LEU A 206 4.21 -1.38 -10.73
C LEU A 206 5.18 -1.30 -11.92
N THR A 207 6.31 -0.61 -11.74
CA THR A 207 7.32 -0.43 -12.79
C THR A 207 8.00 -1.74 -13.17
N LYS A 208 8.33 -2.57 -12.20
CA LYS A 208 8.98 -3.86 -12.43
C LYS A 208 8.11 -4.83 -13.25
N ILE A 209 6.79 -4.83 -13.04
CA ILE A 209 5.87 -5.77 -13.71
C ILE A 209 5.37 -5.21 -15.05
N PHE A 210 5.04 -3.93 -15.09
CA PHE A 210 4.31 -3.32 -16.21
C PHE A 210 5.11 -2.28 -17.00
N GLY A 211 6.25 -1.84 -16.51
CA GLY A 211 7.17 -0.94 -17.22
C GLY A 211 7.38 0.41 -16.54
N GLU A 212 8.56 0.98 -16.81
CA GLU A 212 9.05 2.24 -16.21
C GLU A 212 8.18 3.47 -16.57
N ASP A 213 7.46 3.42 -17.68
CA ASP A 213 6.59 4.53 -18.09
C ASP A 213 5.38 4.71 -17.17
N LEU A 214 5.12 3.71 -16.33
CA LEU A 214 4.02 3.74 -15.36
C LEU A 214 4.42 4.31 -13.99
N ALA A 215 5.68 4.69 -13.78
CA ALA A 215 6.20 5.19 -12.52
C ALA A 215 5.42 6.42 -12.03
N LEU A 216 4.86 6.36 -10.83
CA LEU A 216 4.16 7.49 -10.21
C LEU A 216 5.14 8.56 -9.74
N ALA A 217 6.37 8.19 -9.40
CA ALA A 217 7.42 9.12 -9.01
C ALA A 217 7.74 10.15 -10.08
N ARG A 218 7.44 9.88 -11.38
CA ARG A 218 7.60 10.83 -12.50
C ARG A 218 6.49 11.86 -12.57
N GLU A 219 5.29 11.54 -12.05
CA GLU A 219 4.11 12.40 -12.15
C GLU A 219 3.90 13.24 -10.89
N MET A 220 4.33 12.73 -9.73
CA MET A 220 4.11 13.38 -8.44
C MET A 220 5.34 14.20 -8.05
N SER A 221 5.23 15.53 -8.13
CA SER A 221 6.26 16.45 -7.66
C SER A 221 6.26 16.57 -6.13
N LEU A 222 7.40 16.97 -5.57
CA LEU A 222 7.52 17.28 -4.15
C LEU A 222 6.58 18.44 -3.78
N SER A 223 5.75 18.24 -2.75
CA SER A 223 4.90 19.29 -2.22
C SER A 223 5.71 20.28 -1.37
N LEU A 224 5.49 21.58 -1.57
CA LEU A 224 6.01 22.60 -0.66
C LEU A 224 5.21 22.59 0.63
N GLN A 225 5.90 22.69 1.78
CA GLN A 225 5.27 22.76 3.11
C GLN A 225 5.52 24.12 3.72
N PHE A 226 4.49 24.68 4.40
CA PHE A 226 4.59 25.96 5.12
C PHE A 226 5.21 25.83 6.50
N SER A 227 5.24 24.62 7.06
CA SER A 227 5.81 24.38 8.39
C SER A 227 7.19 23.77 8.29
N GLY A 228 8.18 24.44 8.90
CA GLY A 228 9.42 23.75 9.27
C GLY A 228 9.10 22.68 10.30
N LEU A 229 9.69 21.49 10.17
CA LEU A 229 9.60 20.46 11.19
C LEU A 229 10.13 21.04 12.51
N ASN A 230 9.22 21.31 13.45
CA ASN A 230 9.61 21.69 14.80
C ASN A 230 9.81 20.40 15.61
N ILE A 231 11.06 20.14 16.01
CA ILE A 231 11.42 18.98 16.83
C ILE A 231 10.57 18.94 18.12
N GLY A 232 10.22 20.12 18.68
CA GLY A 232 9.33 20.20 19.83
C GLY A 232 7.93 19.67 19.57
N GLN A 233 7.34 19.97 18.40
CA GLN A 233 6.02 19.46 18.01
C GLN A 233 6.06 17.96 17.75
N ALA A 234 7.12 17.45 17.11
CA ALA A 234 7.30 16.01 16.92
C ALA A 234 7.46 15.28 18.26
N THR A 235 8.14 15.89 19.23
CA THR A 235 8.32 15.35 20.58
C THR A 235 7.01 15.40 21.39
N GLU A 236 6.22 16.45 21.24
CA GLU A 236 4.91 16.59 21.90
C GLU A 236 3.89 15.60 21.33
N MET A 237 3.88 15.39 20.01
CA MET A 237 3.06 14.35 19.36
C MET A 237 3.47 12.94 19.79
N ALA A 238 4.77 12.69 20.00
CA ALA A 238 5.29 11.41 20.48
C ALA A 238 4.99 11.15 21.97
N ASN A 239 4.78 12.21 22.77
CA ASN A 239 4.50 12.11 24.21
C ASN A 239 2.99 12.09 24.54
N THR A 240 2.12 12.34 23.57
CA THR A 240 0.68 12.14 23.73
C THR A 240 0.41 10.64 23.68
N GLY A 241 -0.03 10.07 24.79
CA GLY A 241 -0.39 8.64 24.86
C GLY A 241 -1.38 8.28 23.76
N LEU A 242 -1.04 7.24 23.02
CA LEU A 242 -1.89 6.77 21.91
C LEU A 242 -3.18 6.17 22.49
N PRO A 243 -4.32 6.30 21.79
CA PRO A 243 -5.53 5.59 22.18
C PRO A 243 -5.27 4.06 22.23
N PRO A 244 -5.80 3.32 23.21
CA PRO A 244 -5.59 1.87 23.35
C PRO A 244 -5.91 1.07 22.08
N ALA A 245 -6.85 1.57 21.25
CA ALA A 245 -7.18 0.97 19.96
C ALA A 245 -5.99 0.96 18.99
N ILE A 246 -5.22 2.05 18.92
CA ILE A 246 -4.05 2.18 18.05
C ILE A 246 -2.94 1.25 18.52
N ASP A 247 -2.70 1.21 19.82
CA ASP A 247 -1.68 0.34 20.43
C ASP A 247 -1.94 -1.14 20.19
N SER A 248 -3.19 -1.54 20.30
CA SER A 248 -3.60 -2.92 20.04
C SER A 248 -3.39 -3.30 18.57
N VAL A 249 -3.64 -2.39 17.61
CA VAL A 249 -3.35 -2.61 16.19
C VAL A 249 -1.87 -2.74 15.95
N ASN A 250 -1.06 -1.85 16.54
CA ASN A 250 0.39 -1.92 16.42
C ASN A 250 0.95 -3.23 17.00
N ALA A 251 0.45 -3.65 18.17
CA ALA A 251 0.82 -4.91 18.77
C ALA A 251 0.49 -6.11 17.86
N GLU A 252 -0.70 -6.09 17.23
CA GLU A 252 -1.10 -7.17 16.31
C GLU A 252 -0.24 -7.18 15.04
N ILE A 253 0.03 -6.02 14.43
CA ILE A 253 0.87 -5.90 13.23
C ILE A 253 2.29 -6.42 13.51
N LEU A 254 2.87 -6.07 14.66
CA LEU A 254 4.24 -6.43 15.02
C LEU A 254 4.36 -7.83 15.65
N SER A 255 3.23 -8.44 16.00
CA SER A 255 3.21 -9.75 16.65
C SER A 255 3.76 -10.84 15.74
N GLY A 256 4.67 -11.62 16.30
CA GLY A 256 5.31 -12.73 15.60
C GLY A 256 6.42 -12.31 14.63
N MET A 257 6.69 -11.01 14.46
CA MET A 257 7.77 -10.52 13.62
C MET A 257 9.09 -10.50 14.39
N THR A 258 10.16 -10.96 13.72
CA THR A 258 11.52 -10.82 14.20
C THR A 258 12.00 -9.36 14.13
N GLU A 259 13.05 -8.99 14.86
CA GLU A 259 13.64 -7.66 14.79
C GLU A 259 14.17 -7.31 13.37
N ALA A 260 14.64 -8.31 12.63
CA ALA A 260 15.05 -8.11 11.23
C ALA A 260 13.86 -7.72 10.34
N GLU A 261 12.73 -8.40 10.49
CA GLU A 261 11.50 -8.10 9.73
C GLU A 261 10.92 -6.74 10.11
N LYS A 262 10.96 -6.35 11.38
CA LYS A 262 10.51 -5.03 11.84
C LYS A 262 11.35 -3.87 11.29
N ASN A 263 12.64 -4.13 11.02
CA ASN A 263 13.59 -3.16 10.48
C ASN A 263 13.75 -3.25 8.95
N ASP A 264 12.99 -4.12 8.30
CA ASP A 264 12.97 -4.23 6.85
C ASP A 264 12.39 -2.95 6.22
N LEU A 265 13.12 -2.33 5.30
CA LEU A 265 12.69 -1.11 4.62
C LEU A 265 11.47 -1.32 3.70
N GLU A 266 11.24 -2.56 3.24
CA GLU A 266 10.04 -2.93 2.49
C GLU A 266 8.82 -3.05 3.42
N PHE A 267 9.02 -3.39 4.69
CA PHE A 267 7.96 -3.40 5.68
C PHE A 267 7.67 -1.99 6.20
N ARG A 268 8.72 -1.26 6.62
CA ARG A 268 8.60 0.06 7.22
C ARG A 268 9.75 0.96 6.77
N PHE A 269 9.43 2.01 6.04
CA PHE A 269 10.40 2.99 5.60
C PHE A 269 10.58 4.07 6.67
N SER A 270 11.73 4.08 7.32
CA SER A 270 12.07 5.09 8.32
C SER A 270 13.05 6.10 7.73
N VAL A 271 12.66 7.36 7.65
CA VAL A 271 13.51 8.47 7.21
C VAL A 271 13.58 9.51 8.29
N ILE A 272 14.81 9.89 8.62
CA ILE A 272 15.07 11.01 9.52
C ILE A 272 15.36 12.24 8.65
N TYR A 273 14.48 13.25 8.71
CA TYR A 273 14.70 14.52 8.06
C TYR A 273 15.45 15.45 9.04
N MET A 274 16.65 15.84 8.66
CA MET A 274 17.38 16.90 9.38
C MET A 274 17.44 18.15 8.50
N THR A 275 16.96 19.26 9.02
CA THR A 275 17.20 20.59 8.45
C THR A 275 18.53 21.09 9.00
N VAL A 276 19.55 21.08 8.15
CA VAL A 276 20.83 21.75 8.45
C VAL A 276 20.77 23.15 7.86
N ALA A 277 20.83 24.18 8.69
CA ALA A 277 20.98 25.54 8.20
C ALA A 277 22.36 25.71 7.59
N SER A 278 22.44 25.74 6.26
CA SER A 278 23.66 25.99 5.51
C SER A 278 23.58 27.35 4.83
N SER A 279 24.63 28.16 4.96
CA SER A 279 24.72 29.52 4.37
C SER A 279 25.20 29.52 2.92
N LYS A 280 25.48 28.38 2.27
CA LYS A 280 25.97 28.28 0.90
C LYS A 280 25.46 27.03 0.18
N SER A 281 24.86 27.26 -0.94
CA SER A 281 24.66 26.52 -2.23
C SER A 281 24.89 25.01 -2.34
N GLU A 282 24.90 24.19 -1.28
CA GLU A 282 24.98 22.76 -1.36
C GLU A 282 23.62 22.12 -0.96
N ALA A 283 23.32 20.98 -1.57
CA ALA A 283 22.05 20.26 -1.62
C ALA A 283 21.11 20.49 -0.43
N VAL A 284 19.89 20.88 -0.72
CA VAL A 284 18.83 21.19 0.24
C VAL A 284 18.39 19.97 1.08
N TYR A 285 18.70 18.75 0.62
CA TYR A 285 18.35 17.50 1.30
C TYR A 285 19.53 16.52 1.27
N LYS A 286 19.91 15.98 2.44
CA LYS A 286 20.86 14.88 2.57
C LYS A 286 20.13 13.65 3.10
N PHE A 287 20.13 12.57 2.32
CA PHE A 287 19.63 11.28 2.76
C PHE A 287 20.75 10.58 3.54
N ILE A 288 20.47 10.19 4.78
CA ILE A 288 21.43 9.54 5.67
C ILE A 288 20.93 8.12 5.94
N ALA A 289 21.74 7.12 5.62
CA ALA A 289 21.42 5.74 5.92
C ALA A 289 21.40 5.54 7.45
N PRO A 290 20.39 4.88 8.04
CA PRO A 290 20.31 4.64 9.48
C PRO A 290 21.54 3.93 10.06
N SER A 291 22.22 3.11 9.27
CA SER A 291 23.41 2.34 9.63
C SER A 291 24.73 3.10 9.46
N SER A 292 24.71 4.34 8.92
CA SER A 292 25.91 5.18 8.81
C SER A 292 26.30 5.76 10.18
N ALA A 293 27.56 6.18 10.34
CA ALA A 293 28.02 6.83 11.57
C ALA A 293 27.17 8.05 11.92
N GLU A 294 26.82 8.87 10.92
CA GLU A 294 25.91 10.02 11.09
C GLU A 294 24.48 9.58 11.48
N GLY A 295 23.98 8.47 10.92
CA GLY A 295 22.68 7.90 11.27
C GLY A 295 22.64 7.34 12.68
N VAL A 296 23.71 6.73 13.14
CA VAL A 296 23.88 6.23 14.52
C VAL A 296 23.93 7.39 15.52
N ASP A 297 24.66 8.46 15.22
CA ASP A 297 24.72 9.66 16.08
C ASP A 297 23.33 10.33 16.19
N ILE A 298 22.61 10.42 15.09
CA ILE A 298 21.22 10.93 15.07
C ILE A 298 20.28 10.02 15.86
N SER A 299 20.41 8.70 15.70
CA SER A 299 19.64 7.70 16.46
C SER A 299 19.91 7.83 17.97
N ASN A 300 21.14 8.09 18.37
CA ASN A 300 21.51 8.30 19.77
C ASN A 300 20.91 9.58 20.36
N VAL A 301 20.68 10.62 19.57
CA VAL A 301 19.95 11.82 19.98
C VAL A 301 18.45 11.55 20.11
N LEU A 302 17.88 10.75 19.19
CA LEU A 302 16.46 10.40 19.18
C LEU A 302 16.10 9.32 20.21
N VAL A 303 17.00 8.42 20.55
CA VAL A 303 16.79 7.40 21.62
C VAL A 303 16.66 8.04 23.01
N LYS A 304 17.18 9.25 23.23
CA LYS A 304 16.85 10.03 24.44
C LYS A 304 15.40 10.48 24.52
N HIS A 305 14.67 10.43 23.40
CA HIS A 305 13.27 10.78 23.27
C HIS A 305 12.48 9.60 22.67
N LYS A 306 12.64 8.38 23.25
CA LYS A 306 11.77 7.27 22.85
C LYS A 306 10.31 7.69 22.99
N PRO A 307 9.50 7.60 21.92
CA PRO A 307 8.07 7.72 22.09
C PRO A 307 7.63 6.66 23.10
N SER A 308 6.79 7.05 24.03
CA SER A 308 6.13 6.14 24.94
C SER A 308 5.50 5.01 24.13
N ALA A 309 5.94 3.82 24.45
CA ALA A 309 5.53 2.60 23.80
C ALA A 309 4.00 2.47 23.75
N VAL A 310 3.56 1.76 22.73
CA VAL A 310 2.35 0.96 22.68
C VAL A 310 1.89 0.66 24.12
N THR A 311 0.73 1.15 24.53
CA THR A 311 0.29 1.04 25.91
C THR A 311 -0.05 -0.39 26.33
N HIS A 312 -0.44 -1.25 25.34
CA HIS A 312 -0.80 -2.67 25.55
C HIS A 312 -0.12 -3.56 24.51
N PRO A 313 1.24 -3.70 24.54
CA PRO A 313 1.98 -4.39 23.48
C PRO A 313 1.92 -5.91 23.54
N PHE A 314 1.49 -6.50 24.68
CA PHE A 314 1.72 -7.91 24.93
C PHE A 314 0.46 -8.76 24.72
N LYS A 315 0.57 -9.84 23.98
CA LYS A 315 -0.43 -10.90 23.90
C LYS A 315 -0.35 -11.81 25.16
N PRO A 316 -1.38 -12.61 25.43
CA PRO A 316 -1.38 -13.50 26.61
C PRO A 316 -0.15 -14.38 26.76
N MET A 317 0.35 -14.94 25.66
CA MET A 317 1.55 -15.81 25.69
C MET A 317 2.84 -15.02 25.91
N GLU A 318 2.91 -13.80 25.44
CA GLU A 318 4.05 -12.90 25.67
C GLU A 318 4.11 -12.46 27.13
N VAL A 319 2.94 -12.17 27.74
CA VAL A 319 2.87 -11.94 29.20
C VAL A 319 3.40 -13.14 29.98
N VAL A 320 3.04 -14.35 29.57
CA VAL A 320 3.52 -15.58 30.22
C VAL A 320 5.05 -15.65 30.13
N ALA A 321 5.62 -15.46 28.94
CA ALA A 321 7.07 -15.50 28.73
C ALA A 321 7.80 -14.41 29.53
N LEU A 322 7.30 -13.18 29.55
CA LEU A 322 7.86 -12.07 30.29
C LEU A 322 7.86 -12.30 31.82
N VAL A 323 6.77 -12.87 32.35
CA VAL A 323 6.68 -13.21 33.79
C VAL A 323 7.65 -14.32 34.16
N GLU A 324 7.80 -15.37 33.31
CA GLU A 324 8.81 -16.40 33.52
C GLU A 324 10.22 -15.84 33.51
N GLU A 325 10.53 -14.97 32.53
CA GLU A 325 11.84 -14.32 32.42
C GLU A 325 12.15 -13.45 33.64
N LYS A 326 11.18 -12.59 34.06
CA LYS A 326 11.39 -11.67 35.20
C LYS A 326 11.45 -12.37 36.55
N THR A 327 10.72 -13.47 36.73
CA THR A 327 10.62 -14.15 38.02
C THR A 327 11.51 -15.38 38.15
N GLY A 328 11.98 -15.97 37.06
CA GLY A 328 12.70 -17.25 37.04
C GLY A 328 11.83 -18.45 37.46
N LYS A 329 10.52 -18.27 37.63
CA LYS A 329 9.57 -19.29 38.07
C LYS A 329 8.64 -19.71 36.93
N VAL A 330 8.26 -20.98 36.85
CA VAL A 330 7.34 -21.48 35.84
C VAL A 330 5.97 -20.80 35.97
N PHE A 331 5.58 -20.05 34.95
CA PHE A 331 4.31 -19.36 34.83
C PHE A 331 3.59 -19.82 33.58
N THR A 332 2.37 -20.32 33.71
CA THR A 332 1.64 -20.95 32.59
C THR A 332 0.45 -20.09 32.16
N SER A 333 -0.05 -20.33 30.95
CA SER A 333 -1.28 -19.72 30.43
C SER A 333 -2.48 -19.93 31.38
N HIS A 334 -2.51 -21.08 32.09
CA HIS A 334 -3.54 -21.35 33.12
C HIS A 334 -3.40 -20.40 34.33
N LYS A 335 -2.17 -20.19 34.81
CA LYS A 335 -1.90 -19.23 35.90
C LYS A 335 -2.22 -17.78 35.46
N HIS A 336 -1.87 -17.42 34.23
CA HIS A 336 -2.26 -16.11 33.68
C HIS A 336 -3.79 -15.96 33.66
N THR A 337 -4.53 -17.01 33.29
CA THR A 337 -5.99 -17.02 33.32
C THR A 337 -6.53 -16.82 34.74
N GLN A 338 -5.92 -17.44 35.74
CA GLN A 338 -6.31 -17.24 37.14
C GLN A 338 -6.06 -15.81 37.60
N GLN A 339 -4.93 -15.21 37.21
CA GLN A 339 -4.57 -13.83 37.59
C GLN A 339 -5.55 -12.80 37.02
N TRP A 340 -5.84 -12.83 35.71
CA TRP A 340 -6.76 -11.83 35.17
C TRP A 340 -8.21 -12.02 35.69
N LYS A 341 -8.63 -13.22 36.07
CA LYS A 341 -9.90 -13.46 36.77
C LYS A 341 -9.89 -12.89 38.19
N LYS A 342 -8.80 -13.13 38.92
CA LYS A 342 -8.62 -12.63 40.30
C LYS A 342 -8.71 -11.10 40.36
N HIS A 343 -8.06 -10.43 39.42
CA HIS A 343 -8.00 -8.96 39.34
C HIS A 343 -9.11 -8.34 38.49
N GLN A 344 -10.03 -9.16 37.95
CA GLN A 344 -11.13 -8.71 37.10
C GLN A 344 -10.67 -7.79 35.95
N VAL A 345 -9.51 -8.13 35.34
CA VAL A 345 -8.85 -7.30 34.34
C VAL A 345 -9.62 -7.31 33.01
N ARG A 346 -10.33 -8.41 32.75
CA ARG A 346 -11.18 -8.56 31.57
C ARG A 346 -12.38 -9.46 31.90
N PRO A 347 -13.47 -9.39 31.11
CA PRO A 347 -14.62 -10.28 31.28
C PRO A 347 -14.26 -11.73 30.89
N ASN A 348 -15.10 -12.68 31.29
CA ASN A 348 -15.01 -14.08 30.88
C ASN A 348 -15.31 -14.23 29.37
N GLY A 349 -14.81 -15.32 28.76
CA GLY A 349 -14.85 -15.51 27.30
C GLY A 349 -16.23 -15.51 26.64
N ASP A 350 -17.30 -15.76 27.41
CA ASP A 350 -18.70 -15.81 26.93
C ASP A 350 -19.48 -14.54 27.34
N ALA A 351 -18.82 -13.47 27.71
CA ALA A 351 -19.48 -12.24 28.12
C ALA A 351 -20.09 -11.49 26.93
N ASP A 352 -21.28 -10.94 27.12
CA ASP A 352 -21.99 -10.13 26.11
C ASP A 352 -21.19 -8.86 25.74
N ASN A 353 -20.35 -8.36 26.64
CA ASN A 353 -19.52 -7.17 26.45
C ASN A 353 -18.03 -7.49 26.64
N PRO A 354 -17.34 -8.05 25.63
CA PRO A 354 -15.92 -8.37 25.72
C PRO A 354 -15.02 -7.13 25.87
N GLU A 355 -15.55 -5.93 25.59
CA GLU A 355 -14.84 -4.66 25.66
C GLU A 355 -14.73 -4.08 27.09
N GLU A 356 -15.47 -4.62 28.06
CA GLU A 356 -15.39 -4.21 29.46
C GLU A 356 -14.08 -4.70 30.09
N THR A 357 -12.98 -4.01 29.77
CA THR A 357 -11.63 -4.30 30.29
C THR A 357 -11.13 -3.20 31.20
N ASN A 358 -10.28 -3.55 32.16
CA ASN A 358 -9.53 -2.56 32.92
C ASN A 358 -8.35 -2.04 32.07
N LEU A 359 -8.48 -0.84 31.53
CA LEU A 359 -7.50 -0.20 30.62
C LEU A 359 -6.15 0.09 31.31
N ASP A 360 -6.04 0.03 32.62
CA ASP A 360 -4.74 0.13 33.30
C ASP A 360 -3.86 -1.10 33.03
N TYR A 361 -4.46 -2.24 32.60
CA TYR A 361 -3.77 -3.50 32.42
C TYR A 361 -4.06 -4.20 31.12
N CYS A 362 -5.26 -4.04 30.54
CA CYS A 362 -5.76 -4.84 29.43
C CYS A 362 -6.62 -4.04 28.47
N TYR A 363 -6.45 -4.31 27.18
CA TYR A 363 -7.30 -3.78 26.13
C TYR A 363 -7.86 -4.94 25.25
N TYR A 364 -9.14 -4.89 24.89
CA TYR A 364 -9.77 -5.82 23.94
C TYR A 364 -9.82 -5.19 22.55
N ASN A 365 -9.25 -5.89 21.57
CA ASN A 365 -9.37 -5.50 20.17
C ASN A 365 -10.54 -6.25 19.52
N PRO A 366 -11.67 -5.60 19.20
CA PRO A 366 -12.83 -6.29 18.64
C PRO A 366 -12.66 -6.74 17.20
N THR A 367 -11.75 -6.14 16.42
CA THR A 367 -11.48 -6.55 15.04
C THR A 367 -10.78 -7.90 15.00
N PHE A 368 -9.75 -8.07 15.83
CA PHE A 368 -9.01 -9.33 15.92
C PHE A 368 -9.56 -10.26 16.99
N LYS A 369 -10.53 -9.78 17.80
CA LYS A 369 -11.12 -10.51 18.93
C LYS A 369 -10.06 -11.02 19.91
N VAL A 370 -9.05 -10.20 20.19
CA VAL A 370 -7.92 -10.54 21.08
C VAL A 370 -7.81 -9.53 22.23
N TYR A 371 -7.33 -10.02 23.36
CA TYR A 371 -6.92 -9.18 24.49
C TYR A 371 -5.42 -8.95 24.45
N THR A 372 -4.99 -7.70 24.68
CA THR A 372 -3.58 -7.31 24.82
C THR A 372 -3.34 -6.66 26.15
N TYR A 373 -2.13 -6.70 26.65
CA TYR A 373 -1.73 -6.30 28.01
C TYR A 373 -0.52 -5.38 27.97
N ASN A 374 -0.32 -4.64 29.06
CA ASN A 374 0.80 -3.73 29.22
C ASN A 374 1.81 -4.18 30.29
N GLU A 375 2.88 -3.41 30.43
CA GLU A 375 3.94 -3.65 31.41
C GLU A 375 3.39 -3.64 32.85
N ASN A 376 2.45 -2.76 33.18
CA ASN A 376 1.84 -2.69 34.51
C ASN A 376 1.21 -4.02 34.92
N TRP A 377 0.61 -4.73 33.94
CA TRP A 377 0.04 -6.05 34.17
C TRP A 377 1.11 -7.09 34.47
N VAL A 378 2.21 -7.09 33.73
CA VAL A 378 3.35 -7.99 33.95
C VAL A 378 3.94 -7.74 35.35
N ASP A 379 4.16 -6.48 35.69
CA ASP A 379 4.74 -6.08 36.97
C ASP A 379 3.85 -6.44 38.17
N LEU A 380 2.53 -6.27 38.04
CA LEU A 380 1.58 -6.71 39.06
C LEU A 380 1.69 -8.21 39.32
N ILE A 381 1.69 -9.02 38.24
CA ILE A 381 1.83 -10.48 38.37
C ILE A 381 3.18 -10.85 39.01
N CYS A 382 4.27 -10.24 38.57
CA CYS A 382 5.61 -10.49 39.11
C CYS A 382 5.68 -10.15 40.60
N SER A 383 5.06 -9.06 41.05
CA SER A 383 5.01 -8.69 42.46
C SER A 383 4.30 -9.74 43.32
N GLU A 384 3.24 -10.34 42.82
CA GLU A 384 2.48 -11.37 43.53
C GLU A 384 3.18 -12.74 43.56
N ILE A 385 3.99 -13.07 42.55
CA ILE A 385 4.72 -14.33 42.50
C ILE A 385 5.96 -14.30 43.39
N ASN A 386 6.51 -13.12 43.64
CA ASN A 386 7.71 -12.95 44.45
C ASN A 386 7.44 -12.80 45.96
N VAL A 387 6.17 -12.67 46.33
CA VAL A 387 5.68 -12.75 47.70
C VAL A 387 5.34 -14.22 48.04
#